data_503a36f43236b4de2a1a395a85038715
#
_entry.id   503a36f43236b4de2a1a395a85038715
#
_cell.length_a   1.000
_cell.length_b   1.000
_cell.length_c   1.000
_cell.angle_alpha   90.00
_cell.angle_beta   90.00
_cell.angle_gamma   90.00
#
_symmetry.space_group_name_H-M   'P 1'
#
loop_
_entity.id
_entity.type
_entity.pdbx_description
1 polymer ?
#
loop_
_entity_poly.entity_id
_entity_poly.type
_entity_poly.pdbx_seq_one_letter_code
_entity_poly.pdbx_strand_id
1 'polypeptide(L)'
;MRPSVQACAACGNQVPGTYRFCPWCAAPLRSKLVEFFHPHPAFAGEGGGRALRVSRYLGGGPDERHVRLSIWDDESTAEAVIPLEEAEAERMARFLLEPAGAARRPRSVWARLGDLLR
;
A
#
# COMPACT_ATOMS: atom_id res chain seq x y z
N MET A 1 -24.35 18.89 -9.80
CA MET A 1 -22.97 18.54 -10.19
C MET A 1 -23.00 17.41 -11.20
N ARG A 2 -22.44 17.66 -12.35
CA ARG A 2 -22.29 16.58 -13.32
C ARG A 2 -21.20 15.63 -12.84
N PRO A 3 -21.43 14.31 -12.83
CA PRO A 3 -20.36 13.37 -12.58
C PRO A 3 -19.28 13.58 -13.64
N SER A 4 -18.04 13.72 -13.19
CA SER A 4 -16.92 13.81 -14.12
C SER A 4 -16.75 12.46 -14.83
N VAL A 5 -16.47 12.51 -16.12
CA VAL A 5 -16.15 11.34 -16.94
C VAL A 5 -14.69 11.44 -17.33
N GLN A 6 -13.98 10.33 -17.25
CA GLN A 6 -12.57 10.25 -17.63
C GLN A 6 -12.37 9.15 -18.64
N ALA A 7 -11.39 9.31 -19.51
CA ALA A 7 -10.97 8.27 -20.42
C ALA A 7 -9.91 7.39 -19.76
N CYS A 8 -10.07 6.09 -19.84
CA CYS A 8 -9.04 5.17 -19.35
C CYS A 8 -7.80 5.26 -20.25
N ALA A 9 -6.65 5.53 -19.66
CA ALA A 9 -5.41 5.64 -20.41
C ALA A 9 -4.96 4.30 -21.02
N ALA A 10 -5.42 3.18 -20.46
CA ALA A 10 -5.03 1.85 -20.95
C ALA A 10 -5.92 1.36 -22.08
N CYS A 11 -7.24 1.52 -21.99
CA CYS A 11 -8.18 0.98 -23.00
C CYS A 11 -8.96 2.04 -23.77
N GLY A 12 -8.91 3.31 -23.36
CA GLY A 12 -9.57 4.41 -24.04
C GLY A 12 -11.08 4.54 -23.77
N ASN A 13 -11.70 3.62 -23.04
CA ASN A 13 -13.11 3.67 -22.74
C ASN A 13 -13.41 4.78 -21.74
N GLN A 14 -14.61 5.37 -21.84
CA GLN A 14 -15.06 6.36 -20.91
C GLN A 14 -15.55 5.70 -19.62
N VAL A 15 -15.13 6.25 -18.49
CA VAL A 15 -15.40 5.71 -17.15
C VAL A 15 -15.84 6.86 -16.26
N PRO A 16 -16.84 6.63 -15.35
CA PRO A 16 -17.17 7.65 -14.36
C PRO A 16 -15.95 8.06 -13.53
N GLY A 17 -15.82 9.36 -13.27
CA GLY A 17 -14.67 9.90 -12.57
C GLY A 17 -14.50 9.47 -11.11
N THR A 18 -15.53 8.82 -10.55
CA THR A 18 -15.51 8.27 -9.20
C THR A 18 -14.86 6.88 -9.12
N TYR A 19 -14.65 6.23 -10.26
CA TYR A 19 -14.07 4.89 -10.29
C TYR A 19 -12.57 4.94 -10.03
N ARG A 20 -12.08 4.00 -9.24
CA ARG A 20 -10.64 3.83 -8.99
C ARG A 20 -9.98 2.97 -10.05
N PHE A 21 -10.73 2.03 -10.60
CA PHE A 21 -10.28 1.10 -11.62
C PHE A 21 -11.24 1.12 -12.79
N CYS A 22 -10.70 0.89 -13.99
CA CYS A 22 -11.50 0.77 -15.17
C CYS A 22 -12.33 -0.52 -15.13
N PRO A 23 -13.67 -0.48 -15.28
CA PRO A 23 -14.48 -1.69 -15.28
C PRO A 23 -14.24 -2.57 -16.52
N TRP A 24 -13.63 -2.01 -17.56
CA TRP A 24 -13.39 -2.71 -18.82
C TRP A 24 -12.06 -3.45 -18.87
N CYS A 25 -11.00 -2.85 -18.33
CA CYS A 25 -9.64 -3.43 -18.40
C CYS A 25 -8.97 -3.57 -17.04
N ALA A 26 -9.62 -3.17 -15.95
CA ALA A 26 -9.12 -3.22 -14.58
C ALA A 26 -7.87 -2.35 -14.32
N ALA A 27 -7.48 -1.48 -15.26
CA ALA A 27 -6.36 -0.58 -15.05
C ALA A 27 -6.69 0.49 -14.00
N PRO A 28 -5.71 0.92 -13.18
CA PRO A 28 -5.93 2.00 -12.24
C PRO A 28 -6.18 3.32 -12.98
N LEU A 29 -7.17 4.06 -12.52
CA LEU A 29 -7.60 5.32 -13.15
C LEU A 29 -6.99 6.55 -12.48
N ARG A 30 -6.42 6.41 -11.31
CA ARG A 30 -5.82 7.50 -10.56
C ARG A 30 -4.33 7.30 -10.43
N SER A 31 -3.60 8.41 -10.43
CA SER A 31 -2.15 8.41 -10.21
C SER A 31 -1.78 8.09 -8.76
N LYS A 32 -2.74 8.16 -7.85
CA LYS A 32 -2.53 7.90 -6.43
C LYS A 32 -3.72 7.13 -5.85
N LEU A 33 -3.43 6.05 -5.16
CA LEU A 33 -4.40 5.29 -4.38
C LEU A 33 -4.03 5.38 -2.90
N VAL A 34 -5.02 5.62 -2.04
CA VAL A 34 -4.80 5.77 -0.60
C VAL A 34 -5.77 4.88 0.16
N GLU A 35 -5.27 4.15 1.13
CA GLU A 35 -6.07 3.36 2.06
C GLU A 35 -5.58 3.55 3.49
N PHE A 36 -6.51 3.47 4.44
CA PHE A 36 -6.19 3.51 5.86
C PHE A 36 -6.43 2.14 6.48
N PHE A 37 -5.51 1.73 7.33
CA PHE A 37 -5.60 0.48 8.07
C PHE A 37 -5.55 0.79 9.55
N HIS A 38 -6.51 0.26 10.29
CA HIS A 38 -6.70 0.58 11.71
C HIS A 38 -6.09 -0.49 12.61
N PRO A 39 -5.73 -0.13 13.86
CA PRO A 39 -5.15 -1.08 14.80
C PRO A 39 -6.08 -2.27 15.07
N HIS A 40 -5.48 -3.41 15.39
CA HIS A 40 -6.23 -4.57 15.85
C HIS A 40 -7.02 -4.21 17.12
N PRO A 41 -8.32 -4.54 17.22
CA PRO A 41 -9.13 -4.14 18.38
C PRO A 41 -8.58 -4.60 19.72
N ALA A 42 -7.96 -5.79 19.78
CA ALA A 42 -7.39 -6.30 21.01
C ALA A 42 -6.10 -5.57 21.44
N PHE A 43 -5.44 -4.87 20.51
CA PHE A 43 -4.17 -4.19 20.72
C PHE A 43 -4.27 -2.69 20.46
N ALA A 44 -5.48 -2.15 20.44
CA ALA A 44 -5.70 -0.73 20.11
C ALA A 44 -4.93 0.22 21.04
N GLY A 45 -4.72 -0.17 22.30
CA GLY A 45 -3.93 0.62 23.25
C GLY A 45 -2.48 0.80 22.84
N GLU A 46 -1.89 -0.17 22.15
CA GLU A 46 -0.53 -0.08 21.64
C GLU A 46 -0.44 0.91 20.46
N GLY A 47 -1.51 1.03 19.69
CA GLY A 47 -1.57 1.97 18.58
C GLY A 47 -1.73 3.43 19.00
N GLY A 48 -2.22 3.70 20.21
CA GLY A 48 -2.36 5.07 20.71
C GLY A 48 -3.24 5.98 19.87
N GLY A 49 -4.32 5.44 19.28
CA GLY A 49 -5.21 6.19 18.38
C GLY A 49 -4.66 6.41 16.97
N ARG A 50 -3.56 5.75 16.64
CA ARG A 50 -2.90 5.89 15.33
C ARG A 50 -3.49 4.94 14.30
N ALA A 51 -3.36 5.32 13.04
CA ALA A 51 -3.73 4.49 11.91
C ALA A 51 -2.57 4.44 10.91
N LEU A 52 -2.50 3.37 10.13
CA LEU A 52 -1.53 3.24 9.06
C LEU A 52 -2.18 3.72 7.76
N ARG A 53 -1.59 4.70 7.13
CA ARG A 53 -1.99 5.15 5.80
C ARG A 53 -1.01 4.57 4.79
N VAL A 54 -1.56 3.91 3.78
CA VAL A 54 -0.78 3.39 2.66
C VAL A 54 -1.16 4.16 1.41
N SER A 55 -0.20 4.78 0.77
CA SER A 55 -0.39 5.53 -0.46
C SER A 55 0.41 4.88 -1.58
N ARG A 56 -0.25 4.56 -2.69
CA ARG A 56 0.42 4.03 -3.88
C ARG A 56 0.48 5.13 -4.93
N TYR A 57 1.69 5.47 -5.34
CA TYR A 57 1.93 6.45 -6.39
C TYR A 57 2.19 5.72 -7.70
N LEU A 58 1.27 5.87 -8.64
CA LEU A 58 1.22 5.10 -9.89
C LEU A 58 1.62 5.95 -11.12
N GLY A 59 1.68 7.27 -10.95
CA GLY A 59 2.06 8.19 -12.01
C GLY A 59 3.55 8.39 -12.12
N GLY A 60 3.96 9.07 -13.18
CA GLY A 60 5.36 9.32 -13.45
C GLY A 60 6.07 8.14 -14.10
N GLY A 61 7.39 8.21 -14.19
CA GLY A 61 8.22 7.13 -14.71
C GLY A 61 8.36 5.97 -13.72
N PRO A 62 8.98 4.86 -14.14
CA PRO A 62 9.17 3.71 -13.26
C PRO A 62 9.90 4.04 -11.96
N ASP A 63 10.81 5.00 -11.99
CA ASP A 63 11.58 5.41 -10.81
C ASP A 63 10.78 6.27 -9.83
N GLU A 64 9.66 6.82 -10.28
CA GLU A 64 8.80 7.65 -9.43
C GLU A 64 7.67 6.85 -8.79
N ARG A 65 7.39 5.67 -9.30
CA ARG A 65 6.39 4.78 -8.72
C ARG A 65 6.89 4.25 -7.39
N HIS A 66 6.11 4.45 -6.36
CA HIS A 66 6.47 3.98 -5.02
C HIS A 66 5.25 3.82 -4.16
N VAL A 67 5.44 3.17 -3.02
CA VAL A 67 4.43 3.04 -1.98
C VAL A 67 4.94 3.79 -0.76
N ARG A 68 4.08 4.59 -0.17
CA ARG A 68 4.41 5.34 1.04
C ARG A 68 3.57 4.84 2.19
N LEU A 69 4.25 4.38 3.23
CA LEU A 69 3.62 3.98 4.49
C LEU A 69 3.78 5.13 5.47
N SER A 70 2.70 5.57 6.08
CA SER A 70 2.74 6.64 7.06
C SER A 70 1.86 6.32 8.26
N ILE A 71 2.31 6.75 9.42
CA ILE A 71 1.59 6.59 10.68
C ILE A 71 0.93 7.92 10.98
N TRP A 72 -0.39 7.90 11.10
CA TRP A 72 -1.21 9.08 11.33
C TRP A 72 -1.86 9.01 12.70
N ASP A 73 -1.83 10.13 13.41
CA ASP A 73 -2.52 10.27 14.68
C ASP A 73 -3.99 10.67 14.47
N ASP A 74 -4.74 10.79 15.56
CA ASP A 74 -6.14 11.20 15.53
C ASP A 74 -6.33 12.69 15.20
N GLU A 75 -5.27 13.49 15.19
CA GLU A 75 -5.28 14.90 14.82
C GLU A 75 -4.94 15.12 13.34
N SER A 76 -4.91 14.07 12.55
CA SER A 76 -4.59 14.10 11.11
C SER A 76 -3.17 14.57 10.79
N THR A 77 -2.23 14.24 11.68
CA THR A 77 -0.81 14.54 11.51
C THR A 77 -0.03 13.26 11.28
N ALA A 78 0.83 13.26 10.28
CA ALA A 78 1.72 12.13 10.02
C ALA A 78 2.93 12.20 10.96
N GLU A 79 3.10 11.17 11.79
CA GLU A 79 4.22 11.08 12.74
C GLU A 79 5.47 10.47 12.11
N ALA A 80 5.30 9.56 11.16
CA ALA A 80 6.39 8.88 10.48
C ALA A 80 6.00 8.52 9.07
N VAL A 81 6.93 8.55 8.16
CA VAL A 81 6.71 8.21 6.76
C VAL A 81 7.89 7.39 6.26
N ILE A 82 7.60 6.28 5.58
CA ILE A 82 8.61 5.46 4.93
C ILE A 82 8.19 5.24 3.47
N PRO A 83 8.95 5.77 2.51
CA PRO A 83 8.72 5.44 1.11
C PRO A 83 9.37 4.09 0.80
N LEU A 84 8.64 3.23 0.10
CA LEU A 84 9.14 1.92 -0.35
C LEU A 84 9.15 1.88 -1.87
N GLU A 85 10.18 1.33 -2.44
CA GLU A 85 10.20 0.98 -3.86
C GLU A 85 9.10 -0.06 -4.16
N GLU A 86 8.63 -0.10 -5.39
CA GLU A 86 7.59 -1.06 -5.77
C GLU A 86 8.00 -2.51 -5.49
N ALA A 87 9.26 -2.85 -5.72
CA ALA A 87 9.78 -4.19 -5.45
C ALA A 87 9.69 -4.55 -3.96
N GLU A 88 10.00 -3.61 -3.08
CA GLU A 88 9.88 -3.82 -1.62
C GLU A 88 8.43 -3.92 -1.18
N ALA A 89 7.55 -3.09 -1.73
CA ALA A 89 6.13 -3.14 -1.45
C ALA A 89 5.53 -4.48 -1.90
N GLU A 90 5.94 -4.97 -3.05
CA GLU A 90 5.52 -6.26 -3.58
C GLU A 90 6.01 -7.41 -2.69
N ARG A 91 7.23 -7.33 -2.21
CA ARG A 91 7.78 -8.30 -1.26
C ARG A 91 6.98 -8.32 0.03
N MET A 92 6.63 -7.15 0.55
CA MET A 92 5.78 -7.04 1.74
C MET A 92 4.39 -7.64 1.50
N ALA A 93 3.79 -7.36 0.35
CA ALA A 93 2.48 -7.90 0.01
C ALA A 93 2.48 -9.42 -0.04
N ARG A 94 3.50 -10.02 -0.63
CA ARG A 94 3.66 -11.47 -0.67
C ARG A 94 3.82 -12.06 0.73
N PHE A 95 4.60 -11.43 1.57
CA PHE A 95 4.78 -11.85 2.96
C PHE A 95 3.44 -11.84 3.72
N LEU A 96 2.67 -10.76 3.57
CA LEU A 96 1.38 -10.61 4.25
C LEU A 96 0.35 -11.63 3.77
N LEU A 97 0.43 -12.06 2.50
CA LEU A 97 -0.49 -13.01 1.91
C LEU A 97 -0.08 -14.47 2.12
N GLU A 98 1.07 -14.71 2.71
CA GLU A 98 1.51 -16.06 3.00
C GLU A 98 0.55 -16.76 3.96
N PRO A 99 0.08 -17.99 3.62
CA PRO A 99 -0.81 -18.72 4.52
C PRO A 99 -0.13 -18.98 5.87
N ALA A 100 -0.87 -18.77 6.96
CA ALA A 100 -0.37 -19.02 8.32
C ALA A 100 0.02 -20.49 8.55
N GLY A 101 -0.55 -21.41 7.77
CA GLY A 101 -0.22 -22.84 7.83
C GLY A 101 0.88 -23.27 6.86
N ALA A 102 1.41 -22.37 6.03
CA ALA A 102 2.57 -22.69 5.22
C ALA A 102 3.74 -22.98 6.16
N ALA A 103 4.37 -24.15 5.97
CA ALA A 103 5.41 -24.65 6.85
C ALA A 103 6.70 -23.82 6.74
N ARG A 104 6.61 -22.54 6.97
CA ARG A 104 7.78 -21.70 7.13
C ARG A 104 8.25 -21.82 8.56
N ARG A 105 9.39 -22.41 8.72
CA ARG A 105 10.10 -22.30 9.99
C ARG A 105 10.42 -20.83 10.19
N PRO A 106 10.04 -20.23 11.36
CA PRO A 106 10.49 -18.88 11.66
C PRO A 106 12.01 -18.87 11.56
N ARG A 107 12.55 -18.05 10.67
CA ARG A 107 13.98 -17.84 10.63
C ARG A 107 14.39 -17.22 11.95
N SER A 108 15.29 -17.86 12.67
CA SER A 108 15.83 -17.28 13.88
C SER A 108 16.46 -15.92 13.56
N VAL A 109 16.41 -14.99 14.49
CA VAL A 109 17.05 -13.68 14.36
C VAL A 109 18.54 -13.86 14.04
N TRP A 110 19.16 -14.89 14.57
CA TRP A 110 20.56 -15.22 14.34
C TRP A 110 20.87 -15.62 12.88
N ALA A 111 19.97 -16.35 12.22
CA ALA A 111 20.13 -16.66 10.81
C ALA A 111 20.10 -15.40 9.94
N ARG A 112 19.25 -14.42 10.28
CA ARG A 112 19.20 -13.13 9.57
C ARG A 112 20.47 -12.32 9.78
N LEU A 113 21.02 -12.32 10.98
CA LEU A 113 22.28 -11.64 11.27
C LEU A 113 23.45 -12.28 10.52
N GLY A 114 23.46 -13.59 10.40
CA GLY A 114 24.45 -14.31 9.60
C GLY A 114 24.41 -13.92 8.14
N ASP A 115 23.22 -13.75 7.56
CA ASP A 115 23.06 -13.35 6.17
C ASP A 115 23.49 -11.88 5.94
N LEU A 116 23.35 -11.03 6.92
CA LEU A 116 23.77 -9.63 6.85
C LEU A 116 25.28 -9.45 7.00
N LEU A 117 25.97 -10.40 7.65
CA LEU A 117 27.41 -10.34 7.93
C LEU A 117 28.26 -11.03 6.86
N ARG A 118 27.64 -11.59 5.85
CA ARG A 118 28.33 -12.25 4.73
C ARG A 118 28.64 -11.32 3.58
#